data_3c149b26b9fa9b9aa3d295305f182ee2
#
_entry.id   3c149b26b9fa9b9aa3d295305f182ee2
#
_cell.length_a   1.000
_cell.length_b   1.000
_cell.length_c   1.000
_cell.angle_alpha   90.00
_cell.angle_beta   90.00
_cell.angle_gamma   90.00
#
_symmetry.space_group_name_H-M   'P 1'
#
loop_
_entity.id
_entity.type
_entity.pdbx_description
1 polymer ?
#
loop_
_entity_poly.entity_id
_entity_poly.type
_entity_poly.pdbx_seq_one_letter_code
_entity_poly.pdbx_strand_id
1 'polypeptide(L)'
;MGAQDHYTIISADTHAGGSHEQYREYLDPAYRDDFDAWRGAYKNPWKDLRDTDLRIRNWDDDRRDADQLSDGVVGEVIFPNTVPPFYPGFVLFAGPPKPEDYEHRRAGIKAHNRWMVDFCNRQPERRAGIGQFFLNDLDDAIEDITWIKEQNLRGGILLPSVAPDVKWVEPIYSRVYDPLWAAIQDLDLVINLHSGTGSPDYGKHAATPMLLISEVAFYGQRAFAHMIVGGVFERFPNLKFVFTEGSAAGLVPTIEGLDTVIGRIQKGAIGELKYREEDKIPKLASEYFARNCWVGASFPSIPDAETRKIMGPDRYMWGSDYPHDEGTPPYTREHLRQVFPGVGESEMRAILGENAAKLYNFDLEALKPWAEKYGPTVEEIAQPLDKLPENPNEPLLRVEEWKQRKAPNFAA
;
A
#
# COMPACT_ATOMS: atom_id res chain seq x y z
N MET A 1 25.18 -10.07 -22.28
CA MET A 1 24.24 -10.81 -21.42
C MET A 1 23.09 -11.19 -22.33
N GLY A 2 22.72 -12.50 -22.42
CA GLY A 2 21.53 -12.91 -23.16
C GLY A 2 20.30 -12.28 -22.54
N ALA A 3 19.30 -11.93 -23.34
CA ALA A 3 18.02 -11.44 -22.84
C ALA A 3 17.45 -12.50 -21.87
N GLN A 4 16.96 -12.05 -20.72
CA GLN A 4 16.30 -12.94 -19.76
C GLN A 4 14.92 -13.31 -20.32
N ASP A 5 14.67 -14.59 -20.58
CA ASP A 5 13.43 -15.02 -21.24
C ASP A 5 12.18 -14.92 -20.32
N HIS A 6 12.37 -14.69 -19.02
CA HIS A 6 11.31 -14.61 -18.01
C HIS A 6 11.23 -13.22 -17.38
N TYR A 7 10.05 -12.85 -16.89
CA TYR A 7 9.86 -11.70 -16.04
C TYR A 7 10.18 -12.03 -14.58
N THR A 8 10.90 -11.15 -13.91
CA THR A 8 11.02 -11.15 -12.45
C THR A 8 9.83 -10.36 -11.89
N ILE A 9 8.81 -11.04 -11.35
CA ILE A 9 7.64 -10.38 -10.80
C ILE A 9 7.84 -10.17 -9.30
N ILE A 10 7.89 -8.87 -8.91
CA ILE A 10 7.85 -8.43 -7.51
C ILE A 10 6.51 -7.73 -7.30
N SER A 11 5.64 -8.33 -6.53
CA SER A 11 4.39 -7.68 -6.16
C SER A 11 4.65 -6.49 -5.23
N ALA A 12 4.23 -5.30 -5.63
CA ALA A 12 4.32 -4.09 -4.80
C ALA A 12 3.20 -4.02 -3.74
N ASP A 13 2.31 -5.01 -3.74
CA ASP A 13 1.23 -5.13 -2.79
C ASP A 13 0.92 -6.59 -2.50
N THR A 14 1.25 -6.99 -1.30
CA THR A 14 0.83 -8.24 -0.66
C THR A 14 0.62 -7.98 0.82
N HIS A 15 -0.01 -8.93 1.50
CA HIS A 15 -0.35 -8.80 2.91
C HIS A 15 0.11 -10.01 3.71
N ALA A 16 0.57 -9.75 4.95
CA ALA A 16 0.91 -10.79 5.92
C ALA A 16 0.73 -10.30 7.36
N GLY A 17 0.69 -11.24 8.29
CA GLY A 17 0.64 -10.97 9.71
C GLY A 17 0.53 -12.26 10.51
N GLY A 18 0.99 -12.25 11.75
CA GLY A 18 0.94 -13.40 12.64
C GLY A 18 -0.48 -13.73 13.13
N SER A 19 -0.66 -14.96 13.60
CA SER A 19 -1.82 -15.30 14.43
C SER A 19 -1.71 -14.62 15.81
N HIS A 20 -2.81 -14.55 16.55
CA HIS A 20 -2.76 -14.00 17.92
C HIS A 20 -1.82 -14.81 18.84
N GLU A 21 -1.73 -16.13 18.62
CA GLU A 21 -0.82 -17.01 19.35
C GLU A 21 0.63 -16.65 19.04
N GLN A 22 0.96 -16.41 17.76
CA GLN A 22 2.28 -15.95 17.36
C GLN A 22 2.59 -14.57 17.93
N TYR A 23 1.70 -13.59 17.78
CA TYR A 23 1.93 -12.23 18.30
C TYR A 23 2.18 -12.20 19.81
N ARG A 24 1.56 -13.11 20.59
CA ARG A 24 1.81 -13.21 22.02
C ARG A 24 3.28 -13.44 22.37
N GLU A 25 4.00 -14.23 21.53
CA GLU A 25 5.41 -14.49 21.73
C GLU A 25 6.30 -13.27 21.47
N TYR A 26 5.88 -12.41 20.54
CA TYR A 26 6.58 -11.16 20.19
C TYR A 26 6.19 -9.98 21.07
N LEU A 27 5.12 -10.12 21.87
CA LEU A 27 4.66 -9.09 22.78
C LEU A 27 5.58 -8.99 23.98
N ASP A 28 5.87 -7.76 24.42
CA ASP A 28 6.59 -7.52 25.65
C ASP A 28 5.93 -8.28 26.81
N PRO A 29 6.68 -9.01 27.65
CA PRO A 29 6.13 -9.79 28.75
C PRO A 29 5.21 -9.01 29.68
N ALA A 30 5.44 -7.70 29.86
CA ALA A 30 4.63 -6.83 30.70
C ALA A 30 3.17 -6.70 30.23
N TYR A 31 2.90 -6.92 28.94
CA TYR A 31 1.55 -6.79 28.35
C TYR A 31 0.86 -8.14 28.10
N ARG A 32 1.48 -9.29 28.43
CA ARG A 32 0.92 -10.60 28.06
C ARG A 32 -0.36 -10.94 28.80
N ASP A 33 -0.45 -10.60 30.07
CA ASP A 33 -1.67 -10.85 30.87
C ASP A 33 -2.85 -9.99 30.36
N ASP A 34 -2.59 -8.72 30.06
CA ASP A 34 -3.59 -7.81 29.48
C ASP A 34 -4.01 -8.30 28.10
N PHE A 35 -3.06 -8.80 27.29
CA PHE A 35 -3.35 -9.40 25.99
C PHE A 35 -4.25 -10.64 26.11
N ASP A 36 -3.96 -11.55 27.03
CA ASP A 36 -4.75 -12.76 27.23
C ASP A 36 -6.19 -12.40 27.65
N ALA A 37 -6.36 -11.38 28.50
CA ALA A 37 -7.68 -10.86 28.88
C ALA A 37 -8.41 -10.21 27.68
N TRP A 38 -7.72 -9.35 26.91
CA TRP A 38 -8.27 -8.73 25.71
C TRP A 38 -8.63 -9.80 24.67
N ARG A 39 -7.75 -10.77 24.41
CA ARG A 39 -7.96 -11.85 23.45
C ARG A 39 -9.16 -12.71 23.80
N GLY A 40 -9.38 -12.97 25.07
CA GLY A 40 -10.55 -13.72 25.56
C GLY A 40 -11.90 -13.03 25.27
N ALA A 41 -11.91 -11.70 25.25
CA ALA A 41 -13.09 -10.89 24.96
C ALA A 41 -13.24 -10.50 23.48
N TYR A 42 -12.15 -10.55 22.70
CA TYR A 42 -12.11 -10.08 21.32
C TYR A 42 -12.97 -10.93 20.39
N LYS A 43 -13.79 -10.27 19.59
CA LYS A 43 -14.57 -10.90 18.52
C LYS A 43 -14.13 -10.29 17.20
N ASN A 44 -13.54 -11.10 16.36
CA ASN A 44 -13.15 -10.66 15.03
C ASN A 44 -14.40 -10.27 14.21
N PRO A 45 -14.50 -9.01 13.76
CA PRO A 45 -15.63 -8.57 12.93
C PRO A 45 -15.59 -9.11 11.52
N TRP A 46 -14.43 -9.54 11.02
CA TRP A 46 -14.23 -9.97 9.64
C TRP A 46 -14.32 -11.48 9.48
N LYS A 47 -15.13 -11.93 8.50
CA LYS A 47 -15.45 -13.35 8.30
C LYS A 47 -14.23 -14.17 7.87
N ASP A 48 -13.46 -13.67 6.95
CA ASP A 48 -12.26 -14.27 6.33
C ASP A 48 -11.11 -14.46 7.33
N LEU A 49 -11.00 -13.61 8.33
CA LEU A 49 -10.06 -13.80 9.43
C LEU A 49 -10.52 -14.88 10.43
N ARG A 50 -11.68 -15.52 10.25
CA ARG A 50 -12.20 -16.62 11.07
C ARG A 50 -11.97 -18.00 10.46
N ASP A 51 -11.76 -18.08 9.14
CA ASP A 51 -11.49 -19.32 8.45
C ASP A 51 -10.01 -19.70 8.59
N THR A 52 -9.75 -20.81 9.25
CA THR A 52 -8.38 -21.24 9.57
C THR A 52 -7.56 -21.57 8.34
N ASP A 53 -8.15 -22.18 7.31
CA ASP A 53 -7.42 -22.62 6.13
C ASP A 53 -7.00 -21.45 5.23
N LEU A 54 -7.82 -20.40 5.16
CA LEU A 54 -7.48 -19.18 4.45
C LEU A 54 -6.50 -18.29 5.26
N ARG A 55 -6.63 -18.29 6.59
CA ARG A 55 -5.77 -17.48 7.48
C ARG A 55 -4.30 -17.84 7.40
N ILE A 56 -3.94 -19.13 7.25
CA ILE A 56 -2.55 -19.56 7.21
C ILE A 56 -1.76 -18.93 6.05
N ARG A 57 -2.43 -18.50 4.98
CA ARG A 57 -1.82 -17.74 3.88
C ARG A 57 -1.08 -16.47 4.35
N ASN A 58 -1.42 -15.96 5.54
CA ASN A 58 -0.78 -14.77 6.12
C ASN A 58 0.58 -15.05 6.75
N TRP A 59 0.88 -16.28 7.19
CA TRP A 59 2.09 -16.57 7.97
C TRP A 59 2.79 -17.89 7.68
N ASP A 60 2.13 -18.81 6.97
CA ASP A 60 2.71 -20.10 6.62
C ASP A 60 3.54 -19.99 5.34
N ASP A 61 4.83 -20.28 5.44
CA ASP A 61 5.77 -20.10 4.34
C ASP A 61 5.50 -21.09 3.20
N ASP A 62 5.22 -22.36 3.51
CA ASP A 62 5.02 -23.39 2.50
C ASP A 62 3.75 -23.09 1.68
N ARG A 63 2.68 -22.70 2.37
CA ARG A 63 1.42 -22.31 1.71
C ARG A 63 1.60 -21.07 0.87
N ARG A 64 2.26 -20.05 1.41
CA ARG A 64 2.47 -18.77 0.71
C ARG A 64 3.36 -18.93 -0.52
N ASP A 65 4.42 -19.72 -0.40
CA ASP A 65 5.31 -20.02 -1.52
C ASP A 65 4.60 -20.84 -2.59
N ALA A 66 3.83 -21.84 -2.21
CA ALA A 66 3.04 -22.64 -3.17
C ALA A 66 2.10 -21.75 -3.98
N ASP A 67 1.36 -20.86 -3.31
CA ASP A 67 0.40 -19.97 -3.97
C ASP A 67 1.11 -18.95 -4.88
N GLN A 68 2.08 -18.19 -4.37
CA GLN A 68 2.72 -17.10 -5.12
C GLN A 68 3.65 -17.58 -6.24
N LEU A 69 4.47 -18.61 -5.97
CA LEU A 69 5.39 -19.12 -6.98
C LEU A 69 4.65 -19.81 -8.14
N SER A 70 3.57 -20.54 -7.85
CA SER A 70 2.73 -21.14 -8.91
C SER A 70 2.12 -20.04 -9.80
N ASP A 71 1.84 -18.88 -9.24
CA ASP A 71 1.26 -17.72 -9.92
C ASP A 71 2.31 -16.82 -10.58
N GLY A 72 3.61 -17.13 -10.42
CA GLY A 72 4.74 -16.46 -11.07
C GLY A 72 5.34 -15.29 -10.29
N VAL A 73 4.87 -15.02 -9.06
CA VAL A 73 5.37 -13.94 -8.19
C VAL A 73 6.55 -14.46 -7.37
N VAL A 74 7.71 -13.82 -7.52
CA VAL A 74 8.97 -14.26 -6.89
C VAL A 74 9.49 -13.33 -5.80
N GLY A 75 8.95 -12.12 -5.71
CA GLY A 75 9.26 -11.16 -4.65
C GLY A 75 8.02 -10.39 -4.24
N GLU A 76 8.03 -9.83 -3.03
CA GLU A 76 6.85 -9.17 -2.46
C GLU A 76 7.19 -8.03 -1.50
N VAL A 77 6.41 -6.95 -1.60
CA VAL A 77 6.31 -5.89 -0.60
C VAL A 77 5.09 -6.18 0.26
N ILE A 78 5.28 -6.22 1.58
CA ILE A 78 4.31 -6.85 2.49
C ILE A 78 3.70 -5.82 3.42
N PHE A 79 2.41 -5.54 3.25
CA PHE A 79 1.59 -4.76 4.15
C PHE A 79 1.08 -5.60 5.34
N PRO A 80 0.78 -4.97 6.49
CA PRO A 80 0.12 -5.67 7.59
C PRO A 80 -1.30 -6.12 7.20
N ASN A 81 -1.71 -7.32 7.64
CA ASN A 81 -3.04 -7.87 7.37
C ASN A 81 -3.80 -8.27 8.62
N THR A 82 -3.26 -9.18 9.40
CA THR A 82 -3.97 -9.70 10.58
C THR A 82 -4.09 -8.64 11.67
N VAL A 83 -5.00 -8.87 12.62
CA VAL A 83 -5.27 -7.93 13.71
C VAL A 83 -4.14 -7.98 14.74
N PRO A 84 -3.34 -6.92 14.91
CA PRO A 84 -2.35 -6.86 15.97
C PRO A 84 -2.98 -6.90 17.37
N PRO A 85 -2.22 -7.24 18.43
CA PRO A 85 -2.71 -7.15 19.80
C PRO A 85 -3.36 -5.80 20.12
N PHE A 86 -4.45 -5.84 20.84
CA PHE A 86 -5.22 -4.67 21.32
C PHE A 86 -5.88 -3.80 20.22
N TYR A 87 -5.91 -4.27 18.98
CA TYR A 87 -6.57 -3.53 17.90
C TYR A 87 -8.09 -3.79 17.90
N PRO A 88 -8.89 -2.76 17.58
CA PRO A 88 -10.35 -2.91 17.54
C PRO A 88 -10.84 -3.72 16.34
N GLY A 89 -10.03 -3.83 15.31
CA GLY A 89 -10.37 -4.52 14.07
C GLY A 89 -9.21 -4.52 13.07
N PHE A 90 -9.53 -4.57 11.78
CA PHE A 90 -8.57 -4.63 10.68
C PHE A 90 -7.60 -3.43 10.71
N VAL A 91 -6.30 -3.71 10.59
CA VAL A 91 -5.24 -2.74 10.86
C VAL A 91 -5.28 -1.50 9.95
N LEU A 92 -5.60 -1.68 8.66
CA LEU A 92 -5.61 -0.58 7.69
C LEU A 92 -6.76 0.41 7.90
N PHE A 93 -7.87 -0.05 8.51
CA PHE A 93 -9.03 0.80 8.82
C PHE A 93 -9.01 1.33 10.26
N ALA A 94 -8.11 0.83 11.10
CA ALA A 94 -8.04 1.28 12.48
C ALA A 94 -7.42 2.67 12.55
N GLY A 95 -8.19 3.65 12.99
CA GLY A 95 -7.69 5.00 13.29
C GLY A 95 -6.61 4.99 14.38
N PRO A 96 -5.91 6.13 14.60
CA PRO A 96 -4.91 6.24 15.65
C PRO A 96 -5.51 5.93 17.02
N PRO A 97 -4.73 5.33 17.93
CA PRO A 97 -5.21 5.03 19.28
C PRO A 97 -5.64 6.29 20.02
N LYS A 98 -6.67 6.18 20.85
CA LYS A 98 -6.96 7.21 21.83
C LYS A 98 -5.86 7.23 22.91
N PRO A 99 -5.71 8.35 23.65
CA PRO A 99 -4.68 8.44 24.70
C PRO A 99 -4.71 7.27 25.70
N GLU A 100 -5.90 6.83 26.09
CA GLU A 100 -6.11 5.71 27.03
C GLU A 100 -5.71 4.33 26.47
N ASP A 101 -5.70 4.17 25.14
CA ASP A 101 -5.38 2.90 24.46
C ASP A 101 -3.94 2.89 23.89
N TYR A 102 -3.23 4.02 23.96
CA TYR A 102 -2.00 4.24 23.21
C TYR A 102 -0.90 3.21 23.54
N GLU A 103 -0.60 3.02 24.82
CA GLU A 103 0.46 2.12 25.26
C GLU A 103 0.21 0.66 24.82
N HIS A 104 -1.02 0.17 25.00
CA HIS A 104 -1.39 -1.17 24.59
C HIS A 104 -1.31 -1.33 23.07
N ARG A 105 -1.84 -0.39 22.31
CA ARG A 105 -1.82 -0.45 20.86
C ARG A 105 -0.40 -0.31 20.30
N ARG A 106 0.45 0.54 20.90
CA ARG A 106 1.86 0.64 20.54
C ARG A 106 2.61 -0.67 20.84
N ALA A 107 2.37 -1.29 21.99
CA ALA A 107 2.91 -2.63 22.27
C ALA A 107 2.48 -3.66 21.22
N GLY A 108 1.22 -3.57 20.77
CA GLY A 108 0.68 -4.44 19.71
C GLY A 108 1.38 -4.29 18.37
N ILE A 109 1.60 -3.05 17.88
CA ILE A 109 2.33 -2.85 16.61
C ILE A 109 3.82 -3.20 16.75
N LYS A 110 4.45 -2.97 17.91
CA LYS A 110 5.83 -3.43 18.15
C LYS A 110 5.93 -4.96 18.07
N ALA A 111 4.93 -5.69 18.58
CA ALA A 111 4.87 -7.14 18.42
C ALA A 111 4.72 -7.56 16.96
N HIS A 112 3.85 -6.88 16.20
CA HIS A 112 3.71 -7.12 14.76
C HIS A 112 5.02 -6.82 14.01
N ASN A 113 5.67 -5.70 14.27
CA ASN A 113 6.93 -5.32 13.61
C ASN A 113 8.04 -6.36 13.86
N ARG A 114 8.18 -6.85 15.11
CA ARG A 114 9.14 -7.92 15.46
C ARG A 114 8.82 -9.21 14.70
N TRP A 115 7.54 -9.59 14.64
CA TRP A 115 7.10 -10.74 13.87
C TRP A 115 7.41 -10.57 12.37
N MET A 116 7.18 -9.39 11.81
CA MET A 116 7.45 -9.09 10.39
C MET A 116 8.94 -9.17 10.08
N VAL A 117 9.81 -8.74 10.99
CA VAL A 117 11.27 -8.90 10.85
C VAL A 117 11.65 -10.38 10.72
N ASP A 118 11.17 -11.22 11.63
CA ASP A 118 11.47 -12.66 11.59
C ASP A 118 10.85 -13.32 10.36
N PHE A 119 9.64 -12.90 9.97
CA PHE A 119 8.98 -13.37 8.76
C PHE A 119 9.79 -13.05 7.49
N CYS A 120 10.29 -11.83 7.37
CA CYS A 120 11.12 -11.42 6.23
C CYS A 120 12.49 -12.11 6.24
N ASN A 121 13.09 -12.28 7.43
CA ASN A 121 14.41 -12.90 7.57
C ASN A 121 14.43 -14.40 7.20
N ARG A 122 13.27 -15.06 7.11
CA ARG A 122 13.20 -16.44 6.59
C ARG A 122 13.44 -16.52 5.08
N GLN A 123 13.14 -15.43 4.34
CA GLN A 123 13.36 -15.32 2.89
C GLN A 123 13.78 -13.89 2.52
N PRO A 124 14.96 -13.43 2.96
CA PRO A 124 15.34 -12.02 2.90
C PRO A 124 15.52 -11.48 1.49
N GLU A 125 15.83 -12.35 0.51
CA GLU A 125 15.93 -11.95 -0.91
C GLU A 125 14.55 -11.65 -1.53
N ARG A 126 13.47 -12.29 -1.03
CA ARG A 126 12.13 -12.24 -1.63
C ARG A 126 11.15 -11.32 -0.91
N ARG A 127 11.39 -10.96 0.35
CA ARG A 127 10.43 -10.26 1.20
C ARG A 127 10.90 -8.87 1.63
N ALA A 128 10.03 -7.88 1.46
CA ALA A 128 10.22 -6.51 1.91
C ALA A 128 9.04 -6.09 2.81
N GLY A 129 9.15 -6.34 4.11
CA GLY A 129 8.11 -6.01 5.09
C GLY A 129 8.01 -4.52 5.36
N ILE A 130 6.79 -4.04 5.57
CA ILE A 130 6.45 -2.67 5.96
C ILE A 130 6.21 -2.62 7.46
N GLY A 131 6.91 -1.72 8.15
CA GLY A 131 6.74 -1.49 9.58
C GLY A 131 5.62 -0.48 9.88
N GLN A 132 5.08 -0.58 11.08
CA GLN A 132 4.02 0.30 11.58
C GLN A 132 4.54 1.20 12.70
N PHE A 133 3.98 2.39 12.80
CA PHE A 133 4.19 3.35 13.88
C PHE A 133 2.94 4.22 14.09
N PHE A 134 2.91 5.04 15.14
CA PHE A 134 1.83 5.99 15.38
C PHE A 134 2.32 7.44 15.36
N LEU A 135 1.39 8.38 15.16
CA LEU A 135 1.64 9.83 15.19
C LEU A 135 1.27 10.49 16.53
N ASN A 136 0.86 9.70 17.51
CA ASN A 136 0.37 10.19 18.80
C ASN A 136 1.46 10.88 19.63
N ASP A 137 2.68 10.37 19.55
CA ASP A 137 3.86 10.92 20.19
C ASP A 137 5.01 10.99 19.18
N LEU A 138 5.69 12.14 19.12
CA LEU A 138 6.71 12.39 18.12
C LEU A 138 8.02 11.64 18.41
N ASP A 139 8.42 11.56 19.68
CA ASP A 139 9.67 10.90 20.07
C ASP A 139 9.52 9.38 19.86
N ASP A 140 8.38 8.84 20.25
CA ASP A 140 8.02 7.45 20.03
C ASP A 140 7.94 7.10 18.53
N ALA A 141 7.39 8.00 17.71
CA ALA A 141 7.35 7.83 16.26
C ALA A 141 8.75 7.74 15.65
N ILE A 142 9.65 8.63 16.06
CA ILE A 142 11.05 8.64 15.60
C ILE A 142 11.81 7.40 16.10
N GLU A 143 11.59 6.97 17.34
CA GLU A 143 12.14 5.71 17.86
C GLU A 143 11.69 4.51 17.01
N ASP A 144 10.39 4.39 16.76
CA ASP A 144 9.81 3.26 16.04
C ASP A 144 10.30 3.18 14.58
N ILE A 145 10.36 4.31 13.85
CA ILE A 145 10.87 4.31 12.47
C ILE A 145 12.38 4.05 12.40
N THR A 146 13.13 4.51 13.39
CA THR A 146 14.58 4.23 13.50
C THR A 146 14.80 2.73 13.70
N TRP A 147 14.06 2.12 14.62
CA TRP A 147 14.11 0.68 14.85
C TRP A 147 13.73 -0.12 13.58
N ILE A 148 12.67 0.30 12.85
CA ILE A 148 12.27 -0.32 11.57
C ILE A 148 13.43 -0.32 10.57
N LYS A 149 14.16 0.80 10.47
CA LYS A 149 15.35 0.90 9.60
C LYS A 149 16.48 -0.02 10.07
N GLU A 150 16.79 -0.01 11.35
CA GLU A 150 17.86 -0.84 11.94
C GLU A 150 17.59 -2.34 11.77
N GLN A 151 16.32 -2.77 11.82
CA GLN A 151 15.91 -4.15 11.59
C GLN A 151 15.78 -4.52 10.10
N ASN A 152 16.13 -3.62 9.20
CA ASN A 152 16.08 -3.85 7.74
C ASN A 152 14.69 -4.25 7.21
N LEU A 153 13.62 -3.69 7.79
CA LEU A 153 12.29 -3.76 7.16
C LEU A 153 12.28 -2.85 5.91
N ARG A 154 12.83 -3.37 4.82
CA ARG A 154 13.13 -2.59 3.60
C ARG A 154 11.88 -2.17 2.82
N GLY A 155 10.70 -2.71 3.14
CA GLY A 155 9.42 -2.18 2.66
C GLY A 155 9.13 -0.76 3.15
N GLY A 156 9.85 -0.30 4.17
CA GLY A 156 9.68 1.03 4.74
C GLY A 156 8.59 1.07 5.80
N ILE A 157 7.78 2.11 5.78
CA ILE A 157 6.77 2.40 6.80
C ILE A 157 5.38 2.57 6.20
N LEU A 158 4.35 2.15 6.95
CA LEU A 158 2.95 2.45 6.65
C LEU A 158 2.60 3.82 7.23
N LEU A 159 2.14 4.75 6.40
CA LEU A 159 1.72 6.08 6.86
C LEU A 159 0.43 5.98 7.68
N PRO A 160 0.44 6.36 8.97
CA PRO A 160 -0.79 6.44 9.75
C PRO A 160 -1.57 7.71 9.34
N SER A 161 -2.52 7.54 8.42
CA SER A 161 -3.37 8.65 8.00
C SER A 161 -4.37 9.03 9.10
N VAL A 162 -4.56 10.33 9.30
CA VAL A 162 -5.47 10.87 10.32
C VAL A 162 -6.81 11.21 9.67
N ALA A 163 -7.86 10.51 10.08
CA ALA A 163 -9.22 10.76 9.63
C ALA A 163 -9.76 12.12 10.13
N PRO A 164 -10.73 12.75 9.43
CA PRO A 164 -11.21 14.10 9.78
C PRO A 164 -11.96 14.17 11.11
N ASP A 165 -12.45 13.07 11.64
CA ASP A 165 -13.13 12.95 12.93
C ASP A 165 -12.17 12.77 14.12
N VAL A 166 -10.90 12.42 13.87
CA VAL A 166 -9.85 12.30 14.89
C VAL A 166 -9.42 13.70 15.36
N LYS A 167 -9.44 13.93 16.70
CA LYS A 167 -9.12 15.23 17.31
C LYS A 167 -7.97 15.18 18.33
N TRP A 168 -7.42 14.00 18.59
CA TRP A 168 -6.36 13.78 19.59
C TRP A 168 -4.98 13.52 18.97
N VAL A 169 -4.90 13.56 17.65
CA VAL A 169 -3.65 13.49 16.88
C VAL A 169 -3.67 14.63 15.88
N GLU A 170 -2.55 15.34 15.76
CA GLU A 170 -2.40 16.41 14.78
C GLU A 170 -2.48 15.87 13.35
N PRO A 171 -3.01 16.66 12.40
CA PRO A 171 -3.04 16.24 11.01
C PRO A 171 -1.63 16.17 10.41
N ILE A 172 -1.40 15.25 9.46
CA ILE A 172 -0.09 14.97 8.86
C ILE A 172 0.61 16.18 8.21
N TYR A 173 -0.15 17.22 7.87
CA TYR A 173 0.38 18.48 7.34
C TYR A 173 0.83 19.47 8.43
N SER A 174 0.62 19.15 9.72
CA SER A 174 1.08 19.99 10.82
C SER A 174 2.62 20.01 10.89
N ARG A 175 3.18 21.19 11.10
CA ARG A 175 4.63 21.35 11.23
C ARG A 175 5.23 20.71 12.49
N VAL A 176 4.43 20.27 13.42
CA VAL A 176 4.90 19.48 14.56
C VAL A 176 5.61 18.20 14.13
N TYR A 177 5.27 17.68 12.93
CA TYR A 177 5.91 16.50 12.36
C TYR A 177 7.11 16.79 11.47
N ASP A 178 7.56 18.03 11.33
CA ASP A 178 8.77 18.34 10.54
C ASP A 178 10.02 17.54 11.00
N PRO A 179 10.26 17.31 12.31
CA PRO A 179 11.36 16.42 12.75
C PRO A 179 11.17 14.96 12.31
N LEU A 180 9.94 14.46 12.28
CA LEU A 180 9.64 13.10 11.79
C LEU A 180 9.91 12.98 10.29
N TRP A 181 9.46 13.96 9.49
CA TRP A 181 9.73 13.95 8.05
C TRP A 181 11.22 14.05 7.73
N ALA A 182 11.98 14.85 8.51
CA ALA A 182 13.44 14.90 8.41
C ALA A 182 14.06 13.53 8.71
N ALA A 183 13.66 12.87 9.80
CA ALA A 183 14.16 11.55 10.18
C ALA A 183 13.84 10.49 9.12
N ILE A 184 12.61 10.47 8.57
CA ILE A 184 12.21 9.54 7.48
C ILE A 184 13.10 9.75 6.25
N GLN A 185 13.34 11.02 5.86
CA GLN A 185 14.20 11.35 4.73
C GLN A 185 15.65 10.93 4.97
N ASP A 186 16.22 11.21 6.15
CA ASP A 186 17.61 10.90 6.49
C ASP A 186 17.86 9.41 6.61
N LEU A 187 16.86 8.65 7.09
CA LEU A 187 16.88 7.19 7.13
C LEU A 187 16.61 6.54 5.76
N ASP A 188 16.29 7.34 4.75
CA ASP A 188 15.92 6.86 3.40
C ASP A 188 14.81 5.81 3.43
N LEU A 189 13.77 6.03 4.23
CA LEU A 189 12.61 5.15 4.34
C LEU A 189 11.56 5.46 3.27
N VAL A 190 10.95 4.41 2.72
CA VAL A 190 9.80 4.54 1.84
C VAL A 190 8.54 4.71 2.69
N ILE A 191 7.75 5.74 2.41
CA ILE A 191 6.42 5.96 2.99
C ILE A 191 5.40 5.27 2.11
N ASN A 192 4.70 4.29 2.64
CA ASN A 192 3.63 3.61 1.93
C ASN A 192 2.28 4.10 2.45
N LEU A 193 1.41 4.47 1.54
CA LEU A 193 0.00 4.77 1.80
C LEU A 193 -0.84 3.66 1.19
N HIS A 194 -1.75 3.10 1.98
CA HIS A 194 -2.65 2.05 1.52
C HIS A 194 -4.10 2.51 1.59
N SER A 195 -4.95 2.00 0.70
CA SER A 195 -6.39 2.23 0.78
C SER A 195 -6.94 1.82 2.17
N GLY A 196 -8.03 2.43 2.60
CA GLY A 196 -8.57 2.22 3.95
C GLY A 196 -7.99 3.16 5.02
N THR A 197 -6.71 3.54 4.92
CA THR A 197 -6.09 4.45 5.89
C THR A 197 -6.73 5.84 5.83
N GLY A 198 -7.03 6.42 7.01
CA GLY A 198 -7.63 7.75 7.12
C GLY A 198 -9.13 7.81 6.84
N SER A 199 -9.81 6.68 6.65
CA SER A 199 -11.27 6.63 6.59
C SER A 199 -11.89 7.00 7.94
N PRO A 200 -12.97 7.80 7.96
CA PRO A 200 -13.67 8.14 9.20
C PRO A 200 -14.46 6.95 9.75
N ASP A 201 -14.87 7.05 11.01
CA ASP A 201 -15.85 6.13 11.58
C ASP A 201 -17.27 6.49 11.09
N TYR A 202 -17.81 5.66 10.20
CA TYR A 202 -19.18 5.81 9.69
C TYR A 202 -20.26 5.34 10.68
N GLY A 203 -19.90 4.85 11.85
CA GLY A 203 -20.83 4.30 12.82
C GLY A 203 -21.50 3.00 12.37
N LYS A 204 -22.58 2.62 13.08
CA LYS A 204 -23.31 1.36 12.84
C LYS A 204 -24.62 1.62 12.11
N HIS A 205 -24.56 1.93 10.83
CA HIS A 205 -25.71 2.15 9.97
C HIS A 205 -25.76 1.12 8.83
N ALA A 206 -26.92 0.87 8.26
CA ALA A 206 -27.06 -0.04 7.12
C ALA A 206 -26.23 0.38 5.88
N ALA A 207 -26.00 1.69 5.72
CA ALA A 207 -25.20 2.24 4.62
C ALA A 207 -23.69 2.18 4.87
N THR A 208 -23.22 1.92 6.09
CA THR A 208 -21.79 1.98 6.47
C THR A 208 -20.88 1.17 5.54
N PRO A 209 -21.17 -0.11 5.22
CA PRO A 209 -20.28 -0.87 4.33
C PRO A 209 -20.20 -0.28 2.93
N MET A 210 -21.30 0.21 2.39
CA MET A 210 -21.35 0.84 1.07
C MET A 210 -20.57 2.16 1.04
N LEU A 211 -20.74 3.01 2.08
CA LEU A 211 -20.02 4.27 2.20
C LEU A 211 -18.52 4.02 2.33
N LEU A 212 -18.11 3.09 3.18
CA LEU A 212 -16.70 2.73 3.34
C LEU A 212 -16.07 2.37 1.99
N ILE A 213 -16.64 1.44 1.25
CA ILE A 213 -16.11 0.99 -0.04
C ILE A 213 -16.15 2.11 -1.09
N SER A 214 -17.19 2.95 -1.10
CA SER A 214 -17.30 4.03 -2.09
C SER A 214 -16.33 5.20 -1.85
N GLU A 215 -15.88 5.41 -0.61
CA GLU A 215 -15.05 6.55 -0.21
C GLU A 215 -13.61 6.17 0.13
N VAL A 216 -13.28 4.88 0.21
CA VAL A 216 -11.96 4.38 0.61
C VAL A 216 -10.82 4.97 -0.22
N ALA A 217 -10.98 5.06 -1.53
CA ALA A 217 -9.99 5.63 -2.43
C ALA A 217 -9.82 7.15 -2.21
N PHE A 218 -10.91 7.88 -1.96
CA PHE A 218 -10.87 9.31 -1.66
C PHE A 218 -10.05 9.60 -0.40
N TYR A 219 -10.30 8.87 0.69
CA TYR A 219 -9.56 9.08 1.94
C TYR A 219 -8.08 8.67 1.81
N GLY A 220 -7.76 7.63 1.07
CA GLY A 220 -6.38 7.28 0.72
C GLY A 220 -5.68 8.41 -0.04
N GLN A 221 -6.30 8.94 -1.10
CA GLN A 221 -5.72 10.04 -1.89
C GLN A 221 -5.61 11.36 -1.11
N ARG A 222 -6.44 11.56 -0.09
CA ARG A 222 -6.43 12.76 0.74
C ARG A 222 -5.10 13.00 1.45
N ALA A 223 -4.42 11.95 1.89
CA ALA A 223 -3.10 12.06 2.52
C ALA A 223 -2.06 12.69 1.57
N PHE A 224 -2.09 12.33 0.29
CA PHE A 224 -1.23 12.94 -0.73
C PHE A 224 -1.47 14.46 -0.87
N ALA A 225 -2.73 14.86 -0.98
CA ALA A 225 -3.05 16.28 -1.03
C ALA A 225 -2.53 17.04 0.20
N HIS A 226 -2.60 16.41 1.39
CA HIS A 226 -2.08 16.97 2.63
C HIS A 226 -0.54 17.11 2.61
N MET A 227 0.19 16.12 2.08
CA MET A 227 1.65 16.20 1.96
C MET A 227 2.09 17.32 1.02
N ILE A 228 1.36 17.53 -0.08
CA ILE A 228 1.64 18.59 -1.04
C ILE A 228 1.24 19.95 -0.48
N VAL A 229 -0.06 20.14 -0.16
CA VAL A 229 -0.60 21.43 0.23
C VAL A 229 -0.03 21.89 1.57
N GLY A 230 0.28 20.98 2.49
CA GLY A 230 1.01 21.24 3.72
C GLY A 230 2.49 21.57 3.52
N GLY A 231 3.00 21.51 2.27
CA GLY A 231 4.38 21.83 1.91
C GLY A 231 5.42 20.82 2.43
N VAL A 232 4.99 19.62 2.80
CA VAL A 232 5.91 18.59 3.33
C VAL A 232 6.92 18.19 2.27
N PHE A 233 6.47 17.87 1.05
CA PHE A 233 7.38 17.53 -0.04
C PHE A 233 8.29 18.68 -0.48
N GLU A 234 7.91 19.94 -0.23
CA GLU A 234 8.81 21.06 -0.51
C GLU A 234 9.91 21.19 0.54
N ARG A 235 9.58 21.03 1.81
CA ARG A 235 10.56 21.08 2.91
C ARG A 235 11.48 19.85 2.95
N PHE A 236 10.94 18.68 2.54
CA PHE A 236 11.66 17.40 2.56
C PHE A 236 11.63 16.76 1.15
N PRO A 237 12.46 17.28 0.23
CA PRO A 237 12.37 16.95 -1.20
C PRO A 237 12.78 15.53 -1.58
N ASN A 238 13.47 14.80 -0.70
CA ASN A 238 13.93 13.43 -0.95
C ASN A 238 13.00 12.35 -0.35
N LEU A 239 11.87 12.73 0.25
CA LEU A 239 10.86 11.77 0.70
C LEU A 239 10.37 10.92 -0.48
N LYS A 240 10.23 9.62 -0.24
CA LYS A 240 9.69 8.63 -1.18
C LYS A 240 8.29 8.22 -0.72
N PHE A 241 7.31 8.36 -1.58
CA PHE A 241 5.90 8.14 -1.24
C PHE A 241 5.22 7.23 -2.24
N VAL A 242 4.60 6.15 -1.77
CA VAL A 242 3.94 5.15 -2.61
C VAL A 242 2.45 5.12 -2.33
N PHE A 243 1.66 5.17 -3.40
CA PHE A 243 0.22 4.91 -3.35
C PHE A 243 -0.05 3.46 -3.65
N THR A 244 -0.69 2.74 -2.74
CA THR A 244 -1.04 1.34 -2.92
C THR A 244 -2.55 1.15 -2.81
N GLU A 245 -3.11 0.35 -3.73
CA GLU A 245 -4.54 -0.03 -3.79
C GLU A 245 -5.54 1.15 -3.85
N GLY A 246 -5.08 2.33 -4.23
CA GLY A 246 -5.88 3.57 -4.20
C GLY A 246 -6.47 4.02 -5.54
N SER A 247 -6.66 3.15 -6.54
CA SER A 247 -7.03 3.46 -7.93
C SER A 247 -6.09 4.49 -8.58
N ALA A 248 -5.16 4.02 -9.38
CA ALA A 248 -4.26 4.89 -10.15
C ALA A 248 -5.03 5.83 -11.09
N ALA A 249 -6.12 5.34 -11.70
CA ALA A 249 -6.99 6.14 -12.57
C ALA A 249 -7.70 7.26 -11.81
N GLY A 250 -8.08 7.03 -10.56
CA GLY A 250 -8.69 8.06 -9.70
C GLY A 250 -7.70 9.12 -9.22
N LEU A 251 -6.40 8.79 -9.16
CA LEU A 251 -5.37 9.73 -8.73
C LEU A 251 -5.07 10.81 -9.78
N VAL A 252 -5.17 10.51 -11.07
CA VAL A 252 -4.91 11.49 -12.15
C VAL A 252 -5.79 12.74 -12.03
N PRO A 253 -7.13 12.65 -11.97
CA PRO A 253 -7.97 13.84 -11.81
C PRO A 253 -7.75 14.56 -10.46
N THR A 254 -7.33 13.85 -9.41
CA THR A 254 -6.94 14.46 -8.14
C THR A 254 -5.71 15.36 -8.30
N ILE A 255 -4.68 14.89 -9.01
CA ILE A 255 -3.46 15.66 -9.32
C ILE A 255 -3.81 16.89 -10.19
N GLU A 256 -4.59 16.71 -11.26
CA GLU A 256 -5.01 17.80 -12.15
C GLU A 256 -5.84 18.87 -11.42
N GLY A 257 -6.74 18.44 -10.52
CA GLY A 257 -7.49 19.32 -9.66
C GLY A 257 -6.61 20.14 -8.72
N LEU A 258 -5.62 19.51 -8.09
CA LEU A 258 -4.64 20.18 -7.25
C LEU A 258 -3.77 21.14 -8.05
N ASP A 259 -3.31 20.79 -9.25
CA ASP A 259 -2.56 21.69 -10.13
C ASP A 259 -3.35 22.96 -10.44
N THR A 260 -4.64 22.80 -10.74
CA THR A 260 -5.53 23.93 -10.99
C THR A 260 -5.64 24.85 -9.77
N VAL A 261 -5.82 24.30 -8.57
CA VAL A 261 -5.92 25.05 -7.32
C VAL A 261 -4.60 25.74 -6.98
N ILE A 262 -3.49 25.02 -7.00
CA ILE A 262 -2.16 25.54 -6.70
C ILE A 262 -1.79 26.66 -7.68
N GLY A 263 -2.03 26.47 -8.98
CA GLY A 263 -1.75 27.49 -10.00
C GLY A 263 -2.55 28.79 -9.79
N ARG A 264 -3.75 28.72 -9.22
CA ARG A 264 -4.51 29.92 -8.80
C ARG A 264 -3.93 30.57 -7.54
N ILE A 265 -3.55 29.75 -6.54
CA ILE A 265 -2.91 30.23 -5.30
C ILE A 265 -1.62 30.96 -5.63
N GLN A 266 -0.78 30.43 -6.51
CA GLN A 266 0.47 31.06 -6.96
C GLN A 266 0.22 32.45 -7.58
N LYS A 267 -0.95 32.66 -8.20
CA LYS A 267 -1.39 33.97 -8.71
C LYS A 267 -1.93 34.91 -7.62
N GLY A 268 -2.03 34.45 -6.38
CA GLY A 268 -2.31 35.26 -5.19
C GLY A 268 -3.74 35.19 -4.65
N ALA A 269 -4.71 34.58 -5.36
CA ALA A 269 -6.09 34.47 -4.87
C ALA A 269 -6.88 33.34 -5.53
N ILE A 270 -7.84 32.78 -4.78
CA ILE A 270 -8.95 31.98 -5.29
C ILE A 270 -10.25 32.63 -4.81
N GLY A 271 -11.03 33.20 -5.74
CA GLY A 271 -12.19 33.99 -5.37
C GLY A 271 -11.81 35.10 -4.43
N GLU A 272 -12.43 35.15 -3.25
CA GLU A 272 -12.15 36.15 -2.19
C GLU A 272 -10.97 35.79 -1.28
N LEU A 273 -10.49 34.54 -1.34
CA LEU A 273 -9.38 34.08 -0.52
C LEU A 273 -8.05 34.59 -1.09
N LYS A 274 -7.32 35.31 -0.24
CA LYS A 274 -5.96 35.83 -0.53
C LYS A 274 -4.92 34.97 0.20
N TYR A 275 -3.79 34.76 -0.45
CA TYR A 275 -2.68 33.96 0.09
C TYR A 275 -1.45 34.84 0.22
N ARG A 276 -0.73 34.71 1.36
CA ARG A 276 0.56 35.34 1.58
C ARG A 276 1.64 34.59 0.79
N GLU A 277 2.72 35.27 0.45
CA GLU A 277 3.82 34.61 -0.31
C GLU A 277 4.39 33.40 0.42
N GLU A 278 4.51 33.48 1.75
CA GLU A 278 5.01 32.38 2.58
C GLU A 278 4.07 31.16 2.66
N ASP A 279 2.80 31.33 2.30
CA ASP A 279 1.79 30.24 2.29
C ASP A 279 1.67 29.58 0.91
N LYS A 280 2.35 30.10 -0.11
CA LYS A 280 2.30 29.59 -1.47
C LYS A 280 3.24 28.41 -1.64
N ILE A 281 2.78 27.41 -2.36
CA ILE A 281 3.58 26.25 -2.74
C ILE A 281 4.21 26.54 -4.11
N PRO A 282 5.54 26.39 -4.27
CA PRO A 282 6.23 26.85 -5.48
C PRO A 282 6.02 25.96 -6.70
N LYS A 283 5.71 24.67 -6.52
CA LYS A 283 5.52 23.70 -7.61
C LYS A 283 4.09 23.20 -7.68
N LEU A 284 3.69 22.68 -8.85
CA LEU A 284 2.42 22.02 -9.05
C LEU A 284 2.42 20.61 -8.40
N ALA A 285 1.23 20.05 -8.16
CA ALA A 285 1.09 18.72 -7.59
C ALA A 285 1.71 17.64 -8.49
N SER A 286 1.57 17.77 -9.81
CA SER A 286 2.19 16.91 -10.81
C SER A 286 3.71 16.92 -10.74
N GLU A 287 4.34 18.06 -10.43
CA GLU A 287 5.80 18.18 -10.27
C GLU A 287 6.27 17.48 -8.98
N TYR A 288 5.51 17.60 -7.88
CA TYR A 288 5.79 16.86 -6.65
C TYR A 288 5.60 15.36 -6.85
N PHE A 289 4.53 14.95 -7.56
CA PHE A 289 4.31 13.55 -7.90
C PHE A 289 5.51 12.99 -8.68
N ALA A 290 5.92 13.64 -9.74
CA ALA A 290 7.04 13.20 -10.57
C ALA A 290 8.36 13.09 -9.79
N ARG A 291 8.57 13.91 -8.74
CA ARG A 291 9.78 13.88 -7.91
C ARG A 291 9.72 12.82 -6.80
N ASN A 292 8.59 12.74 -6.10
CA ASN A 292 8.49 12.06 -4.82
C ASN A 292 7.66 10.77 -4.83
N CYS A 293 6.81 10.52 -5.86
CA CYS A 293 5.75 9.54 -5.75
C CYS A 293 5.86 8.39 -6.73
N TRP A 294 5.33 7.24 -6.30
CA TRP A 294 5.12 6.03 -7.09
C TRP A 294 3.71 5.50 -6.86
N VAL A 295 3.27 4.64 -7.75
CA VAL A 295 2.00 3.90 -7.62
C VAL A 295 2.28 2.41 -7.51
N GLY A 296 1.76 1.78 -6.46
CA GLY A 296 1.63 0.33 -6.33
C GLY A 296 0.21 -0.06 -6.74
N ALA A 297 0.04 -0.36 -8.02
CA ALA A 297 -1.28 -0.65 -8.58
C ALA A 297 -1.67 -2.10 -8.31
N SER A 298 -2.51 -2.30 -7.30
CA SER A 298 -3.04 -3.61 -6.91
C SER A 298 -4.11 -4.06 -7.88
N PHE A 299 -4.03 -5.29 -8.37
CA PHE A 299 -4.98 -5.86 -9.34
C PHE A 299 -5.57 -4.84 -10.32
N PRO A 300 -4.72 -4.08 -11.07
CA PRO A 300 -5.15 -2.90 -11.81
C PRO A 300 -6.23 -3.21 -12.86
N SER A 301 -7.20 -2.32 -12.97
CA SER A 301 -8.11 -2.29 -14.12
C SER A 301 -7.39 -1.77 -15.38
N ILE A 302 -8.02 -1.87 -16.56
CA ILE A 302 -7.47 -1.26 -17.79
C ILE A 302 -7.23 0.25 -17.63
N PRO A 303 -8.19 1.06 -17.11
CA PRO A 303 -7.91 2.46 -16.83
C PRO A 303 -6.74 2.69 -15.88
N ASP A 304 -6.59 1.88 -14.82
CA ASP A 304 -5.45 1.99 -13.91
C ASP A 304 -4.13 1.69 -14.63
N ALA A 305 -4.08 0.63 -15.43
CA ALA A 305 -2.91 0.24 -16.21
C ALA A 305 -2.50 1.32 -17.22
N GLU A 306 -3.46 2.02 -17.84
CA GLU A 306 -3.20 3.10 -18.81
C GLU A 306 -2.58 4.35 -18.16
N THR A 307 -2.75 4.56 -16.84
CA THR A 307 -2.17 5.72 -16.14
C THR A 307 -0.65 5.74 -16.16
N ARG A 308 0.02 4.59 -16.35
CA ARG A 308 1.48 4.51 -16.53
C ARG A 308 2.00 5.43 -17.64
N LYS A 309 1.18 5.70 -18.67
CA LYS A 309 1.52 6.61 -19.77
C LYS A 309 1.56 8.08 -19.34
N ILE A 310 0.81 8.43 -18.30
CA ILE A 310 0.70 9.79 -17.75
C ILE A 310 1.70 9.98 -16.61
N MET A 311 1.75 9.01 -15.70
CA MET A 311 2.59 9.08 -14.49
C MET A 311 4.07 8.74 -14.76
N GLY A 312 4.36 8.08 -15.88
CA GLY A 312 5.67 7.54 -16.21
C GLY A 312 5.79 6.06 -15.82
N PRO A 313 6.30 5.21 -16.73
CA PRO A 313 6.45 3.78 -16.46
C PRO A 313 7.44 3.47 -15.32
N ASP A 314 8.37 4.37 -15.01
CA ASP A 314 9.32 4.29 -13.91
C ASP A 314 8.71 4.65 -12.52
N ARG A 315 7.46 5.11 -12.51
CA ARG A 315 6.68 5.47 -11.31
C ARG A 315 5.53 4.50 -11.04
N TYR A 316 5.42 3.45 -11.85
CA TYR A 316 4.32 2.50 -11.78
C TYR A 316 4.85 1.11 -11.41
N MET A 317 4.27 0.49 -10.40
CA MET A 317 4.55 -0.88 -9.96
C MET A 317 3.26 -1.67 -9.94
N TRP A 318 3.32 -2.94 -10.31
CA TRP A 318 2.19 -3.85 -10.24
C TRP A 318 2.12 -4.54 -8.86
N GLY A 319 0.91 -4.80 -8.36
CA GLY A 319 0.65 -5.56 -7.13
C GLY A 319 -0.42 -6.63 -7.31
N SER A 320 -0.25 -7.76 -6.62
CA SER A 320 -1.18 -8.90 -6.67
C SER A 320 -2.31 -8.81 -5.67
N ASP A 321 -2.07 -8.12 -4.56
CA ASP A 321 -2.94 -8.08 -3.38
C ASP A 321 -3.13 -9.45 -2.69
N TYR A 322 -2.14 -10.34 -2.80
CA TYR A 322 -2.17 -11.62 -2.08
C TYR A 322 -2.13 -11.41 -0.55
N PRO A 323 -2.96 -12.04 0.29
CA PRO A 323 -3.83 -13.18 -0.01
C PRO A 323 -5.33 -12.82 -0.10
N HIS A 324 -5.69 -11.60 -0.44
CA HIS A 324 -7.08 -11.16 -0.51
C HIS A 324 -7.83 -11.84 -1.68
N ASP A 325 -9.15 -12.03 -1.51
CA ASP A 325 -9.98 -12.68 -2.51
C ASP A 325 -10.20 -11.81 -3.76
N GLU A 326 -10.09 -10.48 -3.62
CA GLU A 326 -10.08 -9.49 -4.70
C GLU A 326 -8.76 -9.42 -5.47
N GLY A 327 -7.70 -10.08 -4.99
CA GLY A 327 -6.39 -10.12 -5.60
C GLY A 327 -6.31 -10.94 -6.90
N THR A 328 -5.17 -10.84 -7.61
CA THR A 328 -4.98 -11.55 -8.88
C THR A 328 -4.79 -13.07 -8.76
N PRO A 329 -4.25 -13.62 -7.64
CA PRO A 329 -4.07 -15.06 -7.52
C PRO A 329 -5.40 -15.83 -7.61
N PRO A 330 -5.42 -17.01 -8.24
CA PRO A 330 -4.29 -17.72 -8.87
C PRO A 330 -4.11 -17.42 -10.37
N TYR A 331 -4.55 -16.26 -10.86
CA TYR A 331 -4.61 -15.93 -12.29
C TYR A 331 -3.81 -14.67 -12.64
N THR A 332 -2.68 -14.42 -11.96
CA THR A 332 -1.81 -13.27 -12.23
C THR A 332 -1.38 -13.21 -13.70
N ARG A 333 -0.98 -14.33 -14.30
CA ARG A 333 -0.54 -14.40 -15.70
C ARG A 333 -1.64 -13.98 -16.67
N GLU A 334 -2.83 -14.49 -16.47
CA GLU A 334 -4.03 -14.17 -17.25
C GLU A 334 -4.42 -12.70 -17.07
N HIS A 335 -4.36 -12.19 -15.84
CA HIS A 335 -4.66 -10.80 -15.54
C HIS A 335 -3.67 -9.84 -16.23
N LEU A 336 -2.36 -10.13 -16.18
CA LEU A 336 -1.34 -9.32 -16.86
C LEU A 336 -1.58 -9.28 -18.38
N ARG A 337 -1.89 -10.42 -19.00
CA ARG A 337 -2.24 -10.53 -20.42
C ARG A 337 -3.51 -9.77 -20.80
N GLN A 338 -4.42 -9.61 -19.83
CA GLN A 338 -5.71 -8.94 -20.03
C GLN A 338 -5.58 -7.41 -19.93
N VAL A 339 -4.74 -6.91 -19.01
CA VAL A 339 -4.66 -5.47 -18.69
C VAL A 339 -3.50 -4.73 -19.35
N PHE A 340 -2.44 -5.45 -19.78
CA PHE A 340 -1.26 -4.87 -20.44
C PHE A 340 -1.04 -5.33 -21.91
N PRO A 341 -2.09 -5.54 -22.71
CA PRO A 341 -1.89 -6.01 -24.08
C PRO A 341 -1.04 -5.01 -24.89
N GLY A 342 -0.01 -5.50 -25.57
CA GLY A 342 0.84 -4.69 -26.44
C GLY A 342 1.83 -3.75 -25.74
N VAL A 343 1.96 -3.84 -24.42
CA VAL A 343 3.03 -3.11 -23.69
C VAL A 343 4.37 -3.73 -24.01
N GLY A 344 5.38 -2.91 -24.32
CA GLY A 344 6.71 -3.37 -24.68
C GLY A 344 7.45 -4.05 -23.53
N GLU A 345 8.34 -5.01 -23.85
CA GLU A 345 9.07 -5.80 -22.85
C GLU A 345 9.80 -4.95 -21.81
N SER A 346 10.53 -3.90 -22.22
CA SER A 346 11.27 -3.04 -21.29
C SER A 346 10.36 -2.33 -20.28
N GLU A 347 9.20 -1.85 -20.72
CA GLU A 347 8.21 -1.22 -19.84
C GLU A 347 7.58 -2.25 -18.89
N MET A 348 7.29 -3.46 -19.39
CA MET A 348 6.78 -4.56 -18.53
C MET A 348 7.80 -4.99 -17.48
N ARG A 349 9.10 -5.08 -17.81
CA ARG A 349 10.15 -5.38 -16.84
C ARG A 349 10.22 -4.31 -15.74
N ALA A 350 10.12 -3.04 -16.10
CA ALA A 350 10.09 -1.94 -15.16
C ALA A 350 8.90 -2.07 -14.21
N ILE A 351 7.68 -2.26 -14.73
CA ILE A 351 6.43 -2.32 -13.99
C ILE A 351 6.37 -3.56 -13.08
N LEU A 352 6.79 -4.71 -13.58
CA LEU A 352 6.63 -5.98 -12.87
C LEU A 352 7.74 -6.25 -11.82
N GLY A 353 8.91 -5.59 -11.93
CA GLY A 353 9.99 -5.91 -11.02
C GLY A 353 11.02 -4.81 -10.78
N GLU A 354 11.56 -4.17 -11.83
CA GLU A 354 12.71 -3.28 -11.70
C GLU A 354 12.42 -2.04 -10.86
N ASN A 355 11.22 -1.45 -10.97
CA ASN A 355 10.81 -0.30 -10.17
C ASN A 355 10.72 -0.65 -8.69
N ALA A 356 10.08 -1.78 -8.36
CA ALA A 356 9.99 -2.27 -6.99
C ALA A 356 11.38 -2.64 -6.45
N ALA A 357 12.21 -3.29 -7.26
CA ALA A 357 13.57 -3.65 -6.88
C ALA A 357 14.40 -2.40 -6.54
N LYS A 358 14.34 -1.37 -7.37
CA LYS A 358 15.04 -0.11 -7.16
C LYS A 358 14.55 0.63 -5.90
N LEU A 359 13.24 0.68 -5.69
CA LEU A 359 12.64 1.45 -4.60
C LEU A 359 12.82 0.76 -3.25
N TYR A 360 12.62 -0.57 -3.20
CA TYR A 360 12.64 -1.38 -1.98
C TYR A 360 13.93 -2.22 -1.82
N ASN A 361 14.94 -1.95 -2.66
CA ASN A 361 16.25 -2.57 -2.57
C ASN A 361 16.24 -4.10 -2.66
N PHE A 362 15.52 -4.67 -3.66
CA PHE A 362 15.66 -6.08 -4.01
C PHE A 362 16.87 -6.29 -4.91
N ASP A 363 17.55 -7.42 -4.71
CA ASP A 363 18.62 -7.87 -5.59
C ASP A 363 18.03 -8.73 -6.72
N LEU A 364 17.94 -8.16 -7.92
CA LEU A 364 17.39 -8.85 -9.10
C LEU A 364 18.24 -10.06 -9.51
N GLU A 365 19.55 -10.03 -9.27
CA GLU A 365 20.42 -11.20 -9.57
C GLU A 365 20.13 -12.35 -8.60
N ALA A 366 19.85 -12.06 -7.33
CA ALA A 366 19.43 -13.07 -6.36
C ALA A 366 18.04 -13.65 -6.70
N LEU A 367 17.14 -12.83 -7.28
CA LEU A 367 15.81 -13.28 -7.71
C LEU A 367 15.78 -14.00 -9.05
N LYS A 368 16.83 -13.87 -9.86
CA LYS A 368 16.89 -14.43 -11.22
C LYS A 368 16.63 -15.94 -11.27
N PRO A 369 17.24 -16.81 -10.43
CA PRO A 369 16.95 -18.24 -10.46
C PRO A 369 15.47 -18.57 -10.16
N TRP A 370 14.81 -17.76 -9.30
CA TRP A 370 13.39 -17.88 -9.01
C TRP A 370 12.54 -17.48 -10.22
N ALA A 371 12.91 -16.38 -10.88
CA ALA A 371 12.22 -15.90 -12.06
C ALA A 371 12.34 -16.89 -13.24
N GLU A 372 13.52 -17.47 -13.47
CA GLU A 372 13.75 -18.49 -14.50
C GLU A 372 12.94 -19.77 -14.25
N LYS A 373 12.67 -20.11 -12.99
CA LYS A 373 11.93 -21.31 -12.63
C LYS A 373 10.41 -21.11 -12.59
N TYR A 374 9.96 -19.95 -12.12
CA TYR A 374 8.55 -19.73 -11.79
C TYR A 374 7.91 -18.54 -12.54
N GLY A 375 8.71 -17.53 -12.92
CA GLY A 375 8.21 -16.36 -13.62
C GLY A 375 7.61 -16.69 -14.99
N PRO A 376 6.61 -15.93 -15.46
CA PRO A 376 6.11 -16.10 -16.83
C PRO A 376 7.16 -15.69 -17.85
N THR A 377 7.10 -16.30 -19.04
CA THR A 377 7.99 -15.89 -20.14
C THR A 377 7.53 -14.58 -20.76
N VAL A 378 8.47 -13.86 -21.39
CA VAL A 378 8.16 -12.65 -22.15
C VAL A 378 7.16 -12.95 -23.26
N GLU A 379 7.33 -14.09 -23.95
CA GLU A 379 6.43 -14.52 -25.02
C GLU A 379 5.01 -14.80 -24.50
N GLU A 380 4.88 -15.46 -23.33
CA GLU A 380 3.58 -15.74 -22.69
C GLU A 380 2.81 -14.45 -22.40
N ILE A 381 3.44 -13.49 -21.75
CA ILE A 381 2.78 -12.22 -21.36
C ILE A 381 2.49 -11.33 -22.57
N ALA A 382 3.29 -11.40 -23.62
CA ALA A 382 3.05 -10.65 -24.86
C ALA A 382 1.77 -11.10 -25.61
N GLN A 383 1.27 -12.31 -25.34
CA GLN A 383 0.06 -12.81 -25.96
C GLN A 383 -1.19 -12.29 -25.22
N PRO A 384 -2.11 -11.59 -25.90
CA PRO A 384 -3.39 -11.21 -25.29
C PRO A 384 -4.14 -12.43 -24.74
N LEU A 385 -4.96 -12.23 -23.73
CA LEU A 385 -5.82 -13.31 -23.21
C LEU A 385 -7.01 -13.52 -24.13
N ASP A 386 -7.04 -14.65 -24.84
CA ASP A 386 -8.11 -14.96 -25.80
C ASP A 386 -9.40 -15.45 -25.11
N LYS A 387 -9.26 -16.15 -23.98
CA LYS A 387 -10.39 -16.75 -23.26
C LYS A 387 -10.11 -16.77 -21.77
N LEU A 388 -11.13 -16.43 -20.97
CA LEU A 388 -11.09 -16.57 -19.52
C LEU A 388 -10.90 -18.04 -19.09
N PRO A 389 -10.22 -18.29 -17.95
CA PRO A 389 -10.20 -19.62 -17.34
C PRO A 389 -11.62 -20.06 -16.97
N GLU A 390 -11.79 -21.35 -16.65
CA GLU A 390 -13.11 -21.93 -16.36
C GLU A 390 -13.81 -21.27 -15.16
N ASN A 391 -13.03 -20.94 -14.12
CA ASN A 391 -13.51 -20.28 -12.89
C ASN A 391 -12.71 -18.98 -12.65
N PRO A 392 -12.99 -17.92 -13.43
CA PRO A 392 -12.23 -16.67 -13.31
C PRO A 392 -12.48 -16.00 -11.95
N ASN A 393 -11.44 -15.39 -11.39
CA ASN A 393 -11.56 -14.56 -10.18
C ASN A 393 -12.15 -13.17 -10.49
N GLU A 394 -12.42 -12.41 -9.45
CA GLU A 394 -13.04 -11.08 -9.55
C GLU A 394 -12.25 -10.11 -10.44
N PRO A 395 -10.89 -9.95 -10.33
CA PRO A 395 -10.14 -9.05 -11.20
C PRO A 395 -10.33 -9.34 -12.69
N LEU A 396 -10.30 -10.60 -13.11
CA LEU A 396 -10.54 -10.97 -14.50
C LEU A 396 -11.95 -10.61 -14.97
N LEU A 397 -12.96 -10.84 -14.13
CA LEU A 397 -14.35 -10.49 -14.42
C LEU A 397 -14.55 -8.97 -14.51
N ARG A 398 -13.96 -8.19 -13.61
CA ARG A 398 -14.03 -6.72 -13.64
C ARG A 398 -13.48 -6.15 -14.95
N VAL A 399 -12.40 -6.72 -15.49
CA VAL A 399 -11.85 -6.28 -16.79
C VAL A 399 -12.83 -6.57 -17.94
N GLU A 400 -13.48 -7.75 -17.95
CA GLU A 400 -14.49 -8.05 -18.97
C GLU A 400 -15.74 -7.17 -18.85
N GLU A 401 -16.22 -6.91 -17.65
CA GLU A 401 -17.30 -5.95 -17.40
C GLU A 401 -16.94 -4.56 -17.90
N TRP A 402 -15.70 -4.11 -17.64
CA TRP A 402 -15.23 -2.82 -18.12
C TRP A 402 -15.23 -2.75 -19.66
N LYS A 403 -14.74 -3.78 -20.35
CA LYS A 403 -14.75 -3.84 -21.83
C LYS A 403 -16.17 -3.77 -22.42
N GLN A 404 -17.16 -4.29 -21.69
CA GLN A 404 -18.56 -4.28 -22.11
C GLN A 404 -19.34 -3.05 -21.67
N ARG A 405 -18.74 -2.20 -20.81
CA ARG A 405 -19.42 -1.06 -20.21
C ARG A 405 -19.73 -0.01 -21.26
N LYS A 406 -21.02 0.32 -21.41
CA LYS A 406 -21.45 1.49 -22.17
C LYS A 406 -21.17 2.76 -21.35
N ALA A 407 -20.85 3.86 -22.04
CA ALA A 407 -20.75 5.16 -21.39
C ALA A 407 -22.04 5.44 -20.58
N PRO A 408 -21.93 5.94 -19.33
CA PRO A 408 -23.11 6.27 -18.55
C PRO A 408 -23.96 7.29 -19.27
N ASN A 409 -25.28 7.04 -19.38
CA ASN A 409 -26.24 7.99 -19.92
C ASN A 409 -26.94 8.69 -18.74
N PHE A 410 -26.51 9.92 -18.45
CA PHE A 410 -27.11 10.73 -17.39
C PHE A 410 -28.41 11.44 -17.81
N ALA A 411 -28.83 11.29 -19.08
CA ALA A 411 -30.04 11.92 -19.64
C ALA A 411 -31.22 10.95 -19.75
N ALA A 412 -31.12 9.73 -19.15
CA ALA A 412 -32.19 8.72 -19.20
C ALA A 412 -33.19 8.91 -18.09
#